data_3684b8836fe20e2661d0989615efa29f
#
_entry.id   3684b8836fe20e2661d0989615efa29f
#
_cell.length_a   1.000
_cell.length_b   1.000
_cell.length_c   1.000
_cell.angle_alpha   90.00
_cell.angle_beta   90.00
_cell.angle_gamma   90.00
#
_symmetry.space_group_name_H-M   'P 1'
#
loop_
_entity.id
_entity.type
_entity.pdbx_description
1 polymer ?
#
loop_
_entity_poly.entity_id
_entity_poly.type
_entity_poly.pdbx_seq_one_letter_code
_entity_poly.pdbx_strand_id
1 'polypeptide(L)'
;MNSKIMSVQSSHAVAQLAQSFQMTADEKQIEMDQATFRQGMSNLGAAVNVITTHGKAGQAGFTASAVCSVTDSPPTLLVCLNRSASVFETFKANKVLCVNTLAAHQTELSNIFGGKTPMSERFLRGTWSTLST
;
A
#
# COMPACT_ATOMS: atom_id res chain seq x y z
N MET A 1 21.39 -17.20 -40.93
CA MET A 1 20.66 -15.99 -40.50
C MET A 1 21.56 -15.23 -39.55
N ASN A 2 22.22 -14.18 -40.04
CA ASN A 2 23.17 -13.37 -39.23
C ASN A 2 22.40 -12.28 -38.51
N SER A 3 22.33 -12.36 -37.18
CA SER A 3 21.85 -11.30 -36.31
C SER A 3 22.95 -10.26 -36.17
N LYS A 4 22.76 -9.10 -36.77
CA LYS A 4 23.66 -7.95 -36.67
C LYS A 4 23.32 -7.19 -35.38
N ILE A 5 24.12 -7.36 -34.34
CA ILE A 5 24.07 -6.53 -33.14
C ILE A 5 24.64 -5.17 -33.50
N MET A 6 23.80 -4.13 -33.54
CA MET A 6 24.26 -2.74 -33.65
C MET A 6 24.86 -2.32 -32.32
N SER A 7 26.19 -2.16 -32.26
CA SER A 7 26.88 -1.45 -31.19
C SER A 7 26.60 0.05 -31.34
N VAL A 8 25.90 0.64 -30.38
CA VAL A 8 25.80 2.10 -30.30
C VAL A 8 27.14 2.62 -29.81
N GLN A 9 27.90 3.22 -30.71
CA GLN A 9 29.05 4.02 -30.32
C GLN A 9 28.54 5.27 -29.60
N SER A 10 28.88 5.40 -28.32
CA SER A 10 28.57 6.60 -27.53
C SER A 10 29.32 7.79 -28.16
N SER A 11 28.57 8.70 -28.77
CA SER A 11 29.10 9.92 -29.29
C SER A 11 29.63 10.81 -28.15
N HIS A 12 30.65 11.65 -28.43
CA HIS A 12 31.23 12.63 -27.51
C HIS A 12 30.16 13.48 -26.78
N ALA A 13 29.00 13.69 -27.40
CA ALA A 13 27.84 14.38 -26.82
C ALA A 13 27.22 13.69 -25.60
N VAL A 14 27.19 12.35 -25.59
CA VAL A 14 26.67 11.57 -24.44
C VAL A 14 27.65 11.64 -23.26
N ALA A 15 28.95 11.63 -23.54
CA ALA A 15 29.99 11.81 -22.52
C ALA A 15 29.97 13.23 -21.91
N GLN A 16 29.70 14.25 -22.70
CA GLN A 16 29.55 15.64 -22.22
C GLN A 16 28.26 15.84 -21.42
N LEU A 17 27.15 15.21 -21.80
CA LEU A 17 25.94 15.21 -21.00
C LEU A 17 26.11 14.47 -19.65
N ALA A 18 26.86 13.39 -19.63
CA ALA A 18 27.19 12.69 -18.38
C ALA A 18 28.09 13.53 -17.45
N GLN A 19 28.96 14.36 -18.00
CA GLN A 19 29.80 15.29 -17.21
C GLN A 19 29.04 16.50 -16.67
N SER A 20 27.97 16.95 -17.33
CA SER A 20 27.10 18.02 -16.81
C SER A 20 26.13 17.53 -15.70
N PHE A 21 25.99 16.22 -15.54
CA PHE A 21 25.28 15.56 -14.42
C PHE A 21 26.24 15.08 -13.32
N GLN A 22 27.47 15.55 -13.26
CA GLN A 22 28.27 15.40 -12.05
C GLN A 22 27.60 16.24 -10.95
N MET A 23 26.69 15.59 -10.25
CA MET A 23 26.23 16.05 -8.93
C MET A 23 27.49 16.34 -8.11
N THR A 24 27.61 17.56 -7.67
CA THR A 24 28.72 17.97 -6.81
C THR A 24 28.71 17.08 -5.58
N ALA A 25 29.88 16.54 -5.20
CA ALA A 25 30.08 15.60 -4.11
C ALA A 25 29.70 16.14 -2.71
N ASP A 26 28.95 17.22 -2.64
CA ASP A 26 28.50 17.93 -1.45
C ASP A 26 26.96 17.88 -1.26
N GLU A 27 26.23 17.12 -2.06
CA GLU A 27 24.85 16.79 -1.70
C GLU A 27 24.90 15.83 -0.53
N LYS A 28 24.81 16.40 0.67
CA LYS A 28 24.60 15.67 1.94
C LYS A 28 23.45 14.71 1.70
N GLN A 29 23.79 13.43 1.58
CA GLN A 29 22.81 12.37 1.42
C GLN A 29 21.85 12.47 2.61
N ILE A 30 20.63 12.96 2.37
CA ILE A 30 19.61 13.08 3.41
C ILE A 30 19.18 11.67 3.74
N GLU A 31 19.63 11.17 4.91
CA GLU A 31 19.18 9.88 5.40
C GLU A 31 17.68 9.99 5.73
N MET A 32 16.86 9.21 5.01
CA MET A 32 15.41 9.19 5.16
C MET A 32 15.03 8.41 6.41
N ASP A 33 14.79 9.10 7.51
CA ASP A 33 14.26 8.47 8.72
C ASP A 33 12.74 8.16 8.60
N GLN A 34 12.24 7.37 9.54
CA GLN A 34 10.84 6.95 9.56
C GLN A 34 9.87 8.14 9.71
N ALA A 35 10.25 9.18 10.45
CA ALA A 35 9.39 10.35 10.68
C ALA A 35 9.27 11.18 9.39
N THR A 36 10.38 11.43 8.72
CA THR A 36 10.43 12.14 7.44
C THR A 36 9.66 11.38 6.36
N PHE A 37 9.81 10.05 6.29
CA PHE A 37 9.04 9.22 5.38
C PHE A 37 7.53 9.33 5.64
N ARG A 38 7.09 9.21 6.89
CA ARG A 38 5.67 9.35 7.26
C ARG A 38 5.11 10.73 6.92
N GLN A 39 5.89 11.79 7.17
CA GLN A 39 5.51 13.15 6.82
C GLN A 39 5.35 13.30 5.30
N GLY A 40 6.26 12.77 4.51
CA GLY A 40 6.14 12.75 3.05
C GLY A 40 4.89 12.00 2.59
N MET A 41 4.66 10.79 3.13
CA MET A 41 3.49 9.98 2.78
C MET A 41 2.16 10.60 3.20
N SER A 42 2.12 11.42 4.25
CA SER A 42 0.91 12.11 4.68
C SER A 42 0.39 13.15 3.67
N ASN A 43 1.25 13.59 2.74
CA ASN A 43 0.87 14.51 1.65
C ASN A 43 0.27 13.79 0.44
N LEU A 44 0.32 12.45 0.39
CA LEU A 44 -0.33 11.68 -0.66
C LEU A 44 -1.82 11.50 -0.35
N GLY A 45 -2.67 12.10 -1.17
CA GLY A 45 -4.11 11.86 -1.10
C GLY A 45 -4.43 10.42 -1.48
N ALA A 46 -5.09 9.68 -0.57
CA ALA A 46 -5.55 8.33 -0.81
C ALA A 46 -6.88 8.08 -0.11
N ALA A 47 -7.70 7.20 -0.70
CA ALA A 47 -8.92 6.75 -0.04
C ALA A 47 -8.58 5.99 1.25
N VAL A 48 -9.33 6.25 2.31
CA VAL A 48 -9.23 5.47 3.54
C VAL A 48 -10.19 4.30 3.46
N ASN A 49 -9.67 3.10 3.66
CA ASN A 49 -10.45 1.87 3.57
C ASN A 49 -10.38 1.10 4.88
N VAL A 50 -11.46 0.42 5.23
CA VAL A 50 -11.45 -0.67 6.21
C VAL A 50 -11.43 -1.99 5.44
N ILE A 51 -10.34 -2.73 5.59
CA ILE A 51 -10.21 -4.05 5.00
C ILE A 51 -10.70 -5.07 6.03
N THR A 52 -11.63 -5.91 5.61
CA THR A 52 -12.25 -6.91 6.50
C THR A 52 -12.07 -8.32 5.95
N THR A 53 -12.06 -9.30 6.84
CA THR A 53 -12.11 -10.72 6.52
C THR A 53 -13.05 -11.44 7.49
N HIS A 54 -13.70 -12.48 7.00
CA HIS A 54 -14.50 -13.39 7.82
C HIS A 54 -14.37 -14.81 7.27
N GLY A 55 -14.16 -15.79 8.14
CA GLY A 55 -14.01 -17.18 7.76
C GLY A 55 -13.70 -18.09 8.94
N LYS A 56 -13.10 -19.25 8.68
CA LYS A 56 -12.81 -20.27 9.71
C LYS A 56 -11.88 -19.76 10.83
N ALA A 57 -11.02 -18.78 10.53
CA ALA A 57 -10.14 -18.16 11.53
C ALA A 57 -10.78 -16.97 12.27
N GLY A 58 -12.09 -16.78 12.12
CA GLY A 58 -12.84 -15.69 12.74
C GLY A 58 -12.90 -14.44 11.87
N GLN A 59 -13.33 -13.35 12.48
CA GLN A 59 -13.51 -12.04 11.88
C GLN A 59 -12.35 -11.11 12.26
N ALA A 60 -11.81 -10.38 11.29
CA ALA A 60 -10.79 -9.39 11.54
C ALA A 60 -10.89 -8.22 10.55
N GLY A 61 -10.30 -7.08 10.91
CA GLY A 61 -10.26 -5.92 10.04
C GLY A 61 -9.20 -4.91 10.48
N PHE A 62 -8.74 -4.11 9.52
CA PHE A 62 -7.78 -3.03 9.74
C PHE A 62 -8.00 -1.88 8.77
N THR A 63 -7.54 -0.69 9.14
CA THR A 63 -7.58 0.50 8.28
C THR A 63 -6.36 0.53 7.37
N ALA A 64 -6.58 0.78 6.09
CA ALA A 64 -5.53 0.91 5.09
C ALA A 64 -5.85 2.00 4.06
N SER A 65 -4.82 2.73 3.64
CA SER A 65 -4.82 3.55 2.43
C SER A 65 -4.03 2.90 1.28
N ALA A 66 -3.20 1.89 1.59
CA ALA A 66 -2.38 1.15 0.63
C ALA A 66 -3.21 0.07 -0.10
N VAL A 67 -4.12 0.53 -0.95
CA VAL A 67 -5.00 -0.28 -1.80
C VAL A 67 -4.94 0.27 -3.21
N CYS A 68 -4.69 -0.58 -4.19
CA CYS A 68 -4.74 -0.16 -5.60
C CYS A 68 -5.24 -1.28 -6.52
N SER A 69 -5.84 -0.89 -7.64
CA SER A 69 -6.14 -1.80 -8.74
C SER A 69 -4.84 -2.19 -9.44
N VAL A 70 -4.69 -3.47 -9.79
CA VAL A 70 -3.55 -3.99 -10.54
C VAL A 70 -3.94 -4.22 -12.01
N THR A 71 -5.06 -4.89 -12.23
CA THR A 71 -5.60 -5.18 -13.57
C THR A 71 -7.09 -5.48 -13.48
N ASP A 72 -7.79 -5.28 -14.59
CA ASP A 72 -9.20 -5.62 -14.76
C ASP A 72 -9.43 -7.01 -15.38
N SER A 73 -8.38 -7.60 -15.96
CA SER A 73 -8.46 -8.92 -16.61
C SER A 73 -7.24 -9.81 -16.28
N PRO A 74 -7.37 -10.76 -15.35
CA PRO A 74 -8.49 -10.96 -14.42
C PRO A 74 -8.60 -9.84 -13.39
N PRO A 75 -9.79 -9.54 -12.86
CA PRO A 75 -9.97 -8.50 -11.85
C PRO A 75 -9.07 -8.72 -10.64
N THR A 76 -8.10 -7.84 -10.46
CA THR A 76 -7.07 -7.98 -9.42
C THR A 76 -6.82 -6.65 -8.72
N LEU A 77 -6.78 -6.69 -7.39
CA LEU A 77 -6.37 -5.57 -6.57
C LEU A 77 -5.25 -5.96 -5.59
N LEU A 78 -4.48 -4.97 -5.17
CA LEU A 78 -3.42 -5.10 -4.18
C LEU A 78 -3.87 -4.44 -2.88
N VAL A 79 -3.68 -5.15 -1.77
CA VAL A 79 -3.83 -4.63 -0.40
C VAL A 79 -2.56 -4.93 0.37
N CYS A 80 -1.92 -3.91 0.94
CA CYS A 80 -0.72 -4.10 1.74
C CYS A 80 -1.08 -4.31 3.22
N LEU A 81 -0.61 -5.41 3.79
CA LEU A 81 -0.77 -5.73 5.20
C LEU A 81 0.59 -6.10 5.81
N ASN A 82 0.97 -5.40 6.88
CA ASN A 82 2.21 -5.70 7.58
C ASN A 82 2.14 -7.09 8.24
N ARG A 83 3.17 -7.90 8.03
CA ARG A 83 3.28 -9.25 8.62
C ARG A 83 3.30 -9.25 10.15
N SER A 84 3.74 -8.16 10.78
CA SER A 84 3.71 -8.01 12.25
C SER A 84 2.37 -7.53 12.80
N ALA A 85 1.38 -7.22 11.93
CA ALA A 85 0.06 -6.81 12.37
C ALA A 85 -0.68 -7.98 13.04
N SER A 86 -1.36 -7.72 14.14
CA SER A 86 -2.13 -8.74 14.90
C SER A 86 -3.20 -9.47 14.08
N VAL A 87 -3.67 -8.86 13.00
CA VAL A 87 -4.68 -9.43 12.12
C VAL A 87 -4.10 -10.31 11.00
N PHE A 88 -2.77 -10.30 10.80
CA PHE A 88 -2.13 -10.93 9.64
C PHE A 88 -2.48 -12.42 9.50
N GLU A 89 -2.36 -13.20 10.59
CA GLU A 89 -2.61 -14.64 10.54
C GLU A 89 -4.08 -14.97 10.25
N THR A 90 -5.02 -14.13 10.73
CA THR A 90 -6.46 -14.31 10.42
C THR A 90 -6.73 -14.09 8.93
N PHE A 91 -6.17 -13.04 8.32
CA PHE A 91 -6.30 -12.79 6.88
C PHE A 91 -5.68 -13.91 6.05
N LYS A 92 -4.48 -14.35 6.43
CA LYS A 92 -3.77 -15.44 5.77
C LYS A 92 -4.52 -16.77 5.82
N ALA A 93 -5.17 -17.07 6.94
CA ALA A 93 -5.94 -18.29 7.12
C ALA A 93 -7.28 -18.26 6.38
N ASN A 94 -7.98 -17.12 6.41
CA ASN A 94 -9.28 -16.96 5.77
C ASN A 94 -9.19 -16.88 4.24
N LYS A 95 -8.10 -16.31 3.68
CA LYS A 95 -7.83 -16.18 2.23
C LYS A 95 -8.92 -15.41 1.46
N VAL A 96 -9.69 -14.61 2.14
CA VAL A 96 -10.75 -13.75 1.57
C VAL A 96 -10.68 -12.39 2.25
N LEU A 97 -10.95 -11.35 1.50
CA LEU A 97 -11.04 -10.00 2.04
C LEU A 97 -12.12 -9.18 1.33
N CYS A 98 -12.61 -8.17 2.04
CA CYS A 98 -13.50 -7.15 1.50
C CYS A 98 -12.87 -5.77 1.73
N VAL A 99 -12.94 -4.91 0.72
CA VAL A 99 -12.49 -3.51 0.80
C VAL A 99 -13.71 -2.63 1.00
N ASN A 100 -13.77 -1.92 2.14
CA ASN A 100 -14.84 -0.99 2.48
C ASN A 100 -14.27 0.43 2.44
N THR A 101 -14.51 1.18 1.37
CA THR A 101 -14.08 2.57 1.25
C THR A 101 -14.94 3.47 2.13
N LEU A 102 -14.30 4.21 3.01
CA LEU A 102 -14.99 5.06 3.98
C LEU A 102 -15.40 6.40 3.37
N ALA A 103 -16.61 6.83 3.69
CA ALA A 103 -17.06 8.21 3.43
C ALA A 103 -16.48 9.18 4.47
N ALA A 104 -16.47 10.47 4.15
CA ALA A 104 -15.87 11.50 5.00
C ALA A 104 -16.46 11.56 6.42
N HIS A 105 -17.72 11.19 6.60
CA HIS A 105 -18.38 11.17 7.91
C HIS A 105 -18.09 9.90 8.73
N GLN A 106 -17.31 8.95 8.18
CA GLN A 106 -16.99 7.65 8.83
C GLN A 106 -15.57 7.63 9.44
N THR A 107 -15.03 8.80 9.79
CA THR A 107 -13.69 8.92 10.39
C THR A 107 -13.53 8.11 11.68
N GLU A 108 -14.62 7.95 12.46
CA GLU A 108 -14.60 7.14 13.67
C GLU A 108 -14.22 5.68 13.35
N LEU A 109 -14.79 5.09 12.29
CA LEU A 109 -14.45 3.73 11.86
C LEU A 109 -12.96 3.61 11.47
N SER A 110 -12.42 4.61 10.77
CA SER A 110 -11.00 4.65 10.45
C SER A 110 -10.12 4.54 11.70
N ASN A 111 -10.45 5.28 12.74
CA ASN A 111 -9.71 5.28 14.00
C ASN A 111 -9.84 3.95 14.75
N ILE A 112 -11.05 3.38 14.82
CA ILE A 112 -11.33 2.11 15.48
C ILE A 112 -10.54 0.96 14.85
N PHE A 113 -10.53 0.86 13.53
CA PHE A 113 -9.83 -0.19 12.79
C PHE A 113 -8.34 0.07 12.61
N GLY A 114 -7.89 1.33 12.68
CA GLY A 114 -6.48 1.72 12.62
C GLY A 114 -5.77 1.80 13.96
N GLY A 115 -6.53 1.84 15.06
CA GLY A 115 -6.02 2.09 16.41
C GLY A 115 -5.80 0.82 17.22
N LYS A 116 -5.77 1.03 18.55
CA LYS A 116 -5.55 -0.02 19.56
C LYS A 116 -6.85 -0.67 20.04
N THR A 117 -7.99 -0.36 19.44
CA THR A 117 -9.28 -0.95 19.80
C THR A 117 -9.23 -2.48 19.68
N PRO A 118 -9.66 -3.24 20.69
CA PRO A 118 -9.70 -4.70 20.63
C PRO A 118 -10.54 -5.18 19.44
N MET A 119 -10.16 -6.29 18.81
CA MET A 119 -10.84 -6.81 17.64
C MET A 119 -12.32 -7.11 17.91
N SER A 120 -12.65 -7.62 19.10
CA SER A 120 -14.01 -7.91 19.56
C SER A 120 -14.93 -6.69 19.57
N GLU A 121 -14.37 -5.49 19.67
CA GLU A 121 -15.13 -4.24 19.75
C GLU A 121 -15.23 -3.52 18.40
N ARG A 122 -14.31 -3.79 17.46
CA ARG A 122 -14.25 -3.05 16.18
C ARG A 122 -15.54 -3.16 15.39
N PHE A 123 -16.15 -4.33 15.35
CA PHE A 123 -17.36 -4.62 14.57
C PHE A 123 -18.65 -4.25 15.30
N LEU A 124 -18.59 -3.80 16.55
CA LEU A 124 -19.77 -3.28 17.27
C LEU A 124 -20.21 -1.90 16.76
N ARG A 125 -19.36 -1.24 15.99
CA ARG A 125 -19.65 0.06 15.36
C ARG A 125 -19.96 -0.13 13.88
N GLY A 126 -20.99 0.60 13.43
CA GLY A 126 -21.49 0.50 12.05
C GLY A 126 -22.45 -0.68 11.83
N THR A 127 -22.98 -0.73 10.62
CA THR A 127 -23.83 -1.85 10.17
C THR A 127 -23.03 -2.67 9.17
N TRP A 128 -22.86 -3.95 9.46
CA TRP A 128 -22.07 -4.87 8.65
C TRP A 128 -22.97 -5.94 8.02
N SER A 129 -22.72 -6.23 6.75
CA SER A 129 -23.36 -7.34 6.05
C SER A 129 -22.30 -8.30 5.52
N THR A 130 -22.65 -9.58 5.43
CA THR A 130 -21.80 -10.59 4.81
C THR A 130 -22.11 -10.67 3.33
N LEU A 131 -21.07 -10.57 2.50
CA LEU A 131 -21.16 -10.83 1.07
C LEU A 131 -20.83 -12.30 0.82
N SER A 132 -21.62 -12.94 -0.04
CA SER A 132 -21.29 -14.28 -0.55
C SER A 132 -20.18 -14.16 -1.61
N THR A 133 -19.17 -14.99 -1.50
CA THR A 133 -18.04 -15.10 -2.46
C THR A 133 -18.08 -16.44 -3.15
#